data_c62f29723cd4d8ab93390244d33b1209
#
_entry.id   c62f29723cd4d8ab93390244d33b1209
#
_cell.length_a   1.000
_cell.length_b   1.000
_cell.length_c   1.000
_cell.angle_alpha   90.00
_cell.angle_beta   90.00
_cell.angle_gamma   90.00
#
_symmetry.space_group_name_H-M   'P 1'
#
loop_
_entity.id
_entity.type
_entity.pdbx_description
1 polymer ?
#
loop_
_entity_poly.entity_id
_entity_poly.type
_entity_poly.pdbx_seq_one_letter_code
_entity_poly.pdbx_strand_id
1 'polypeptide(L)'
;MPGLPVTLFAALVLAFLFLRMMATGPAHAPLGWLLGLCAMQATVISLAQHYGVGGARIVQPVTATLIPPAAWLAFQAAHDRHPARRDGIHASGSLIAVFALLVRPAALDVVIPLLFVGYGTAILWSASRHRGAFLNTALEAGGAAGRLWQIIGIVLVASAFTDVLIVAAQAAGAGHLKPWIVSLFSAGNLLLIGGLSLSRALVTLDPAPAMPKPDPAREAGDAEIMARLEALMNNDRPYLDPDLTLARLARRLGLPAKQLSAAINRSTGENVSRYVNGARVAEAQRALKSGQSVTQSMLSAGFLTRSNFNREFLRVTGRTPSAWSKRD
;
A
#
# COMPACT_ATOMS: atom_id res chain seq x y z
N MET A 1 21.61 29.38 -14.66
CA MET A 1 20.28 29.59 -14.03
C MET A 1 20.09 28.47 -13.01
N PRO A 2 19.75 28.74 -11.75
CA PRO A 2 19.46 27.67 -10.79
C PRO A 2 18.09 27.06 -11.17
N GLY A 3 18.14 25.99 -11.96
CA GLY A 3 16.95 25.19 -12.22
C GLY A 3 16.50 24.46 -10.95
N LEU A 4 15.20 24.29 -10.75
CA LEU A 4 14.68 23.48 -9.63
C LEU A 4 15.10 22.03 -9.86
N PRO A 5 15.86 21.40 -8.94
CA PRO A 5 16.28 20.02 -9.14
C PRO A 5 15.09 19.06 -9.06
N VAL A 6 15.11 18.02 -9.86
CA VAL A 6 14.04 16.98 -9.89
C VAL A 6 13.77 16.41 -8.50
N THR A 7 14.80 16.27 -7.68
CA THR A 7 14.69 15.79 -6.29
C THR A 7 13.91 16.74 -5.39
N LEU A 8 14.02 18.07 -5.58
CA LEU A 8 13.23 19.04 -4.81
C LEU A 8 11.76 19.05 -5.26
N PHE A 9 11.52 18.89 -6.56
CA PHE A 9 10.15 18.71 -7.06
C PHE A 9 9.51 17.45 -6.49
N ALA A 10 10.26 16.33 -6.44
CA ALA A 10 9.82 15.10 -5.79
C ALA A 10 9.49 15.34 -4.30
N ALA A 11 10.33 16.09 -3.57
CA ALA A 11 10.10 16.43 -2.18
C ALA A 11 8.77 17.18 -1.98
N LEU A 12 8.48 18.17 -2.84
CA LEU A 12 7.23 18.94 -2.77
C LEU A 12 6.00 18.08 -3.03
N VAL A 13 6.05 17.18 -4.04
CA VAL A 13 4.95 16.26 -4.32
C VAL A 13 4.71 15.32 -3.15
N LEU A 14 5.77 14.73 -2.59
CA LEU A 14 5.67 13.83 -1.44
C LEU A 14 5.18 14.57 -0.18
N ALA A 15 5.62 15.80 0.07
CA ALA A 15 5.13 16.62 1.16
C ALA A 15 3.65 16.96 1.01
N PHE A 16 3.19 17.28 -0.20
CA PHE A 16 1.77 17.49 -0.48
C PHE A 16 0.95 16.23 -0.20
N LEU A 17 1.42 15.07 -0.65
CA LEU A 17 0.75 13.78 -0.41
C LEU A 17 0.73 13.44 1.09
N PHE A 18 1.82 13.70 1.82
CA PHE A 18 1.88 13.57 3.27
C PHE A 18 0.80 14.43 3.97
N LEU A 19 0.74 15.73 3.67
CA LEU A 19 -0.25 16.63 4.26
C LEU A 19 -1.68 16.20 3.95
N ARG A 20 -1.95 15.85 2.70
CA ARG A 20 -3.25 15.32 2.27
C ARG A 20 -3.62 14.06 3.03
N MET A 21 -2.69 13.13 3.22
CA MET A 21 -2.92 11.88 3.91
C MET A 21 -3.15 12.07 5.41
N MET A 22 -2.44 13.00 6.04
CA MET A 22 -2.68 13.37 7.45
C MET A 22 -4.06 13.98 7.66
N ALA A 23 -4.57 14.72 6.69
CA ALA A 23 -5.92 15.31 6.73
C ALA A 23 -7.05 14.26 6.57
N THR A 24 -6.78 13.07 6.04
CA THR A 24 -7.80 12.03 5.78
C THR A 24 -8.09 11.11 6.98
N GLY A 25 -7.34 11.22 8.07
CA GLY A 25 -7.62 10.52 9.32
C GLY A 25 -6.53 9.52 9.77
N PRO A 26 -6.64 9.02 11.02
CA PRO A 26 -5.57 8.26 11.68
C PRO A 26 -5.28 6.88 11.08
N ALA A 27 -6.23 6.28 10.36
CA ALA A 27 -6.05 4.98 9.72
C ALA A 27 -4.93 4.95 8.67
N HIS A 28 -4.61 6.10 8.08
CA HIS A 28 -3.58 6.25 7.05
C HIS A 28 -2.24 6.79 7.59
N ALA A 29 -2.18 7.10 8.90
CA ALA A 29 -1.02 7.74 9.51
C ALA A 29 0.32 7.01 9.26
N PRO A 30 0.43 5.65 9.35
CA PRO A 30 1.72 4.98 9.14
C PRO A 30 2.30 5.20 7.74
N LEU A 31 1.48 5.12 6.70
CA LEU A 31 1.89 5.39 5.33
C LEU A 31 2.18 6.89 5.12
N GLY A 32 1.39 7.75 5.76
CA GLY A 32 1.64 9.20 5.75
C GLY A 32 3.01 9.55 6.33
N TRP A 33 3.36 9.01 7.48
CA TRP A 33 4.68 9.22 8.07
C TRP A 33 5.83 8.73 7.17
N LEU A 34 5.65 7.60 6.47
CA LEU A 34 6.61 7.14 5.47
C LEU A 34 6.78 8.17 4.34
N LEU A 35 5.68 8.74 3.82
CA LEU A 35 5.73 9.78 2.79
C LEU A 35 6.44 11.05 3.30
N GLY A 36 6.17 11.46 4.54
CA GLY A 36 6.86 12.59 5.18
C GLY A 36 8.37 12.35 5.30
N LEU A 37 8.78 11.15 5.69
CA LEU A 37 10.18 10.77 5.76
C LEU A 37 10.84 10.77 4.37
N CYS A 38 10.16 10.27 3.35
CA CYS A 38 10.64 10.31 1.97
C CYS A 38 10.74 11.76 1.44
N ALA A 39 9.79 12.64 1.79
CA ALA A 39 9.82 14.06 1.43
C ALA A 39 11.04 14.77 2.08
N MET A 40 11.26 14.50 3.36
CA MET A 40 12.43 15.00 4.09
C MET A 40 13.73 14.51 3.44
N GLN A 41 13.84 13.24 3.13
CA GLN A 41 15.01 12.65 2.49
C GLN A 41 15.27 13.27 1.11
N ALA A 42 14.24 13.43 0.29
CA ALA A 42 14.37 14.06 -1.03
C ALA A 42 14.84 15.52 -0.93
N THR A 43 14.39 16.25 0.12
CA THR A 43 14.88 17.60 0.44
C THR A 43 16.36 17.56 0.82
N VAL A 44 16.76 16.65 1.72
CA VAL A 44 18.17 16.49 2.14
C VAL A 44 19.05 16.13 0.94
N ILE A 45 18.62 15.25 0.05
CA ILE A 45 19.33 14.91 -1.19
C ILE A 45 19.51 16.16 -2.06
N SER A 46 18.47 16.97 -2.24
CA SER A 46 18.53 18.19 -3.04
C SER A 46 19.53 19.18 -2.45
N LEU A 47 19.49 19.42 -1.14
CA LEU A 47 20.43 20.30 -0.44
C LEU A 47 21.87 19.81 -0.54
N ALA A 48 22.11 18.50 -0.40
CA ALA A 48 23.42 17.90 -0.43
C ALA A 48 24.02 17.88 -1.85
N GLN A 49 23.23 17.47 -2.84
CA GLN A 49 23.74 17.16 -4.19
C GLN A 49 23.67 18.35 -5.14
N HIS A 50 22.59 19.16 -5.07
CA HIS A 50 22.39 20.28 -5.99
C HIS A 50 22.88 21.59 -5.41
N TYR A 51 22.53 21.88 -4.14
CA TYR A 51 22.92 23.13 -3.50
C TYR A 51 24.25 23.05 -2.74
N GLY A 52 24.87 21.86 -2.64
CA GLY A 52 26.19 21.69 -2.07
C GLY A 52 26.31 21.94 -0.57
N VAL A 53 25.19 21.89 0.18
CA VAL A 53 25.18 22.14 1.63
C VAL A 53 25.94 21.04 2.37
N GLY A 54 27.07 21.41 3.00
CA GLY A 54 27.98 20.45 3.66
C GLY A 54 27.30 19.62 4.77
N GLY A 55 26.52 20.23 5.62
CA GLY A 55 25.77 19.54 6.67
C GLY A 55 24.78 18.50 6.12
N ALA A 56 24.11 18.81 5.01
CA ALA A 56 23.18 17.88 4.37
C ALA A 56 23.90 16.64 3.82
N ARG A 57 25.14 16.76 3.34
CA ARG A 57 25.95 15.61 2.87
C ARG A 57 26.27 14.63 4.00
N ILE A 58 26.49 15.12 5.22
CA ILE A 58 26.78 14.27 6.38
C ILE A 58 25.51 13.56 6.86
N VAL A 59 24.38 14.24 6.88
CA VAL A 59 23.10 13.71 7.40
C VAL A 59 22.42 12.78 6.40
N GLN A 60 22.59 13.01 5.10
CA GLN A 60 21.92 12.28 4.01
C GLN A 60 21.99 10.74 4.14
N PRO A 61 23.16 10.11 4.35
CA PRO A 61 23.23 8.64 4.43
C PRO A 61 22.52 8.07 5.67
N VAL A 62 22.58 8.79 6.80
CA VAL A 62 21.92 8.34 8.04
C VAL A 62 20.40 8.43 7.90
N THR A 63 19.87 9.54 7.38
CA THR A 63 18.43 9.71 7.19
C THR A 63 17.86 8.73 6.15
N ALA A 64 18.65 8.34 5.15
CA ALA A 64 18.26 7.32 4.18
C ALA A 64 17.98 5.96 4.84
N THR A 65 18.76 5.57 5.86
CA THR A 65 18.58 4.28 6.54
C THR A 65 17.31 4.18 7.38
N LEU A 66 16.60 5.28 7.63
CA LEU A 66 15.32 5.29 8.33
C LEU A 66 14.15 4.84 7.43
N ILE A 67 14.29 4.98 6.11
CA ILE A 67 13.20 4.69 5.16
C ILE A 67 12.83 3.19 5.13
N PRO A 68 13.76 2.24 4.97
CA PRO A 68 13.41 0.83 4.91
C PRO A 68 12.69 0.29 6.16
N PRO A 69 13.17 0.55 7.39
CA PRO A 69 12.44 0.11 8.59
C PRO A 69 11.10 0.83 8.76
N ALA A 70 10.99 2.12 8.40
CA ALA A 70 9.71 2.84 8.43
C ALA A 70 8.70 2.24 7.44
N ALA A 71 9.14 1.85 6.24
CA ALA A 71 8.30 1.16 5.27
C ALA A 71 7.82 -0.21 5.80
N TRP A 72 8.69 -0.97 6.47
CA TRP A 72 8.34 -2.23 7.11
C TRP A 72 7.32 -2.05 8.24
N LEU A 73 7.53 -1.07 9.11
CA LEU A 73 6.60 -0.77 10.21
C LEU A 73 5.24 -0.30 9.68
N ALA A 74 5.22 0.52 8.63
CA ALA A 74 4.00 0.95 7.97
C ALA A 74 3.27 -0.24 7.32
N PHE A 75 4.01 -1.17 6.68
CA PHE A 75 3.46 -2.41 6.16
C PHE A 75 2.84 -3.27 7.27
N GLN A 76 3.53 -3.45 8.40
CA GLN A 76 3.00 -4.21 9.53
C GLN A 76 1.75 -3.57 10.14
N ALA A 77 1.73 -2.24 10.27
CA ALA A 77 0.56 -1.51 10.77
C ALA A 77 -0.67 -1.67 9.85
N ALA A 78 -0.46 -1.77 8.55
CA ALA A 78 -1.52 -2.08 7.60
C ALA A 78 -2.10 -3.50 7.80
N HIS A 79 -1.37 -4.40 8.47
CA HIS A 79 -1.79 -5.76 8.83
C HIS A 79 -2.28 -5.91 10.29
N ASP A 80 -2.71 -4.82 10.92
CA ASP A 80 -3.22 -4.78 12.32
C ASP A 80 -2.19 -5.14 13.39
N ARG A 81 -0.91 -5.04 13.08
CA ARG A 81 0.15 -5.22 14.06
C ARG A 81 0.50 -3.88 14.70
N HIS A 82 0.10 -3.70 15.95
CA HIS A 82 0.52 -2.52 16.71
C HIS A 82 2.03 -2.54 16.99
N PRO A 83 2.69 -1.36 16.93
CA PRO A 83 4.10 -1.24 17.30
C PRO A 83 4.35 -1.79 18.71
N ALA A 84 5.36 -2.62 18.86
CA ALA A 84 5.77 -3.21 20.13
C ALA A 84 7.19 -2.78 20.49
N ARG A 85 7.57 -2.86 21.77
CA ARG A 85 8.94 -2.50 22.21
C ARG A 85 10.04 -3.25 21.45
N ARG A 86 9.76 -4.47 20.99
CA ARG A 86 10.68 -5.27 20.16
C ARG A 86 10.95 -4.66 18.79
N ASP A 87 10.09 -3.78 18.29
CA ASP A 87 10.29 -3.12 17.00
C ASP A 87 11.39 -2.05 17.07
N GLY A 88 11.87 -1.71 18.28
CA GLY A 88 13.10 -0.93 18.48
C GLY A 88 14.34 -1.54 17.84
N ILE A 89 14.36 -2.86 17.58
CA ILE A 89 15.46 -3.54 16.87
C ILE A 89 15.63 -2.96 15.44
N HIS A 90 14.57 -2.44 14.83
CA HIS A 90 14.63 -1.85 13.50
C HIS A 90 15.42 -0.52 13.46
N ALA A 91 15.69 0.11 14.62
CA ALA A 91 16.60 1.26 14.73
C ALA A 91 18.08 0.87 14.63
N SER A 92 18.42 -0.42 14.83
CA SER A 92 19.82 -0.90 14.81
C SER A 92 20.54 -0.59 13.49
N GLY A 93 19.84 -0.68 12.35
CA GLY A 93 20.40 -0.36 11.04
C GLY A 93 20.86 1.10 10.94
N SER A 94 20.06 2.03 11.46
CA SER A 94 20.43 3.45 11.49
C SER A 94 21.55 3.73 12.49
N LEU A 95 21.59 3.04 13.63
CA LEU A 95 22.68 3.15 14.60
C LEU A 95 24.00 2.61 14.01
N ILE A 96 23.97 1.49 13.28
CA ILE A 96 25.12 0.95 12.52
C ILE A 96 25.58 1.96 11.48
N ALA A 97 24.66 2.66 10.79
CA ALA A 97 25.03 3.66 9.81
C ALA A 97 25.70 4.89 10.45
N VAL A 98 25.21 5.35 11.62
CA VAL A 98 25.87 6.42 12.38
C VAL A 98 27.27 5.99 12.79
N PHE A 99 27.43 4.79 13.33
CA PHE A 99 28.73 4.25 13.72
C PHE A 99 29.67 4.14 12.50
N ALA A 100 29.18 3.61 11.39
CA ALA A 100 29.95 3.51 10.14
C ALA A 100 30.39 4.90 9.64
N LEU A 101 29.51 5.90 9.70
CA LEU A 101 29.84 7.26 9.31
C LEU A 101 31.00 7.84 10.11
N LEU A 102 31.08 7.53 11.40
CA LEU A 102 32.13 8.04 12.31
C LEU A 102 33.45 7.29 12.18
N VAL A 103 33.40 5.96 11.93
CA VAL A 103 34.59 5.10 11.98
C VAL A 103 35.14 4.79 10.58
N ARG A 104 34.27 4.43 9.65
CA ARG A 104 34.61 4.03 8.27
C ARG A 104 33.50 4.39 7.30
N PRO A 105 33.45 5.63 6.80
CA PRO A 105 32.38 6.10 5.92
C PRO A 105 32.12 5.22 4.69
N ALA A 106 33.17 4.59 4.13
CA ALA A 106 33.04 3.66 3.00
C ALA A 106 32.18 2.40 3.32
N ALA A 107 31.96 2.06 4.60
CA ALA A 107 31.07 0.97 4.97
C ALA A 107 29.59 1.29 4.68
N LEU A 108 29.23 2.57 4.57
CA LEU A 108 27.88 2.99 4.19
C LEU A 108 27.48 2.52 2.80
N ASP A 109 28.43 2.41 1.89
CA ASP A 109 28.20 1.93 0.52
C ASP A 109 27.73 0.45 0.48
N VAL A 110 27.89 -0.27 1.60
CA VAL A 110 27.42 -1.65 1.76
C VAL A 110 26.20 -1.70 2.70
N VAL A 111 26.24 -0.98 3.81
CA VAL A 111 25.17 -1.00 4.84
C VAL A 111 23.83 -0.50 4.27
N ILE A 112 23.85 0.61 3.50
CA ILE A 112 22.62 1.19 2.96
C ILE A 112 21.95 0.23 1.97
N PRO A 113 22.62 -0.26 0.90
CA PRO A 113 22.01 -1.21 -0.02
C PRO A 113 21.49 -2.48 0.66
N LEU A 114 22.22 -3.03 1.65
CA LEU A 114 21.79 -4.22 2.38
C LEU A 114 20.49 -3.99 3.16
N LEU A 115 20.33 -2.82 3.81
CA LEU A 115 19.08 -2.47 4.48
C LEU A 115 17.91 -2.37 3.49
N PHE A 116 18.11 -1.69 2.37
CA PHE A 116 17.10 -1.52 1.35
C PHE A 116 16.68 -2.84 0.71
N VAL A 117 17.63 -3.72 0.36
CA VAL A 117 17.34 -5.07 -0.16
C VAL A 117 16.66 -5.92 0.89
N GLY A 118 17.17 -5.94 2.14
CA GLY A 118 16.62 -6.77 3.21
C GLY A 118 15.15 -6.45 3.52
N TYR A 119 14.84 -5.18 3.74
CA TYR A 119 13.46 -4.76 4.00
C TYR A 119 12.58 -4.84 2.75
N GLY A 120 13.10 -4.47 1.57
CA GLY A 120 12.37 -4.55 0.32
C GLY A 120 11.94 -5.98 -0.01
N THR A 121 12.85 -6.94 0.09
CA THR A 121 12.56 -8.37 -0.12
C THR A 121 11.63 -8.93 0.96
N ALA A 122 11.77 -8.52 2.22
CA ALA A 122 10.87 -8.91 3.30
C ALA A 122 9.43 -8.43 3.02
N ILE A 123 9.24 -7.19 2.56
CA ILE A 123 7.92 -6.65 2.17
C ILE A 123 7.37 -7.45 0.98
N LEU A 124 8.16 -7.68 -0.07
CA LEU A 124 7.72 -8.42 -1.27
C LEU A 124 7.27 -9.84 -0.91
N TRP A 125 8.08 -10.54 -0.14
CA TRP A 125 7.77 -11.90 0.30
C TRP A 125 6.52 -11.97 1.20
N SER A 126 6.40 -11.04 2.16
CA SER A 126 5.24 -10.97 3.03
C SER A 126 3.98 -10.57 2.26
N ALA A 127 4.06 -9.58 1.37
CA ALA A 127 2.93 -9.15 0.54
C ALA A 127 2.46 -10.25 -0.43
N SER A 128 3.38 -11.09 -0.94
CA SER A 128 3.02 -12.22 -1.81
C SER A 128 2.31 -13.35 -1.05
N ARG A 129 2.65 -13.57 0.22
CA ARG A 129 2.02 -14.60 1.06
C ARG A 129 0.66 -14.18 1.64
N HIS A 130 0.41 -12.88 1.79
CA HIS A 130 -0.79 -12.35 2.44
C HIS A 130 -1.72 -11.64 1.46
N ARG A 131 -1.82 -12.09 0.23
CA ARG A 131 -2.60 -11.46 -0.86
C ARG A 131 -4.08 -11.16 -0.55
N GLY A 132 -4.64 -11.71 0.53
CA GLY A 132 -6.04 -11.52 0.92
C GLY A 132 -6.30 -10.81 2.24
N ALA A 133 -5.29 -10.44 3.02
CA ALA A 133 -5.45 -10.10 4.43
C ALA A 133 -4.94 -8.70 4.82
N PHE A 134 -5.32 -7.66 4.10
CA PHE A 134 -5.08 -6.27 4.55
C PHE A 134 -6.19 -5.86 5.51
N LEU A 135 -5.96 -6.05 6.83
CA LEU A 135 -6.95 -5.99 7.90
C LEU A 135 -7.52 -4.58 8.12
N ASN A 136 -6.68 -3.55 8.00
CA ASN A 136 -7.05 -2.17 8.29
C ASN A 136 -7.33 -1.31 7.05
N THR A 137 -7.32 -1.89 5.86
CA THR A 137 -7.69 -1.17 4.64
C THR A 137 -9.18 -1.32 4.39
N ALA A 138 -9.86 -0.22 4.03
CA ALA A 138 -11.26 -0.29 3.63
C ALA A 138 -11.44 -1.37 2.54
N LEU A 139 -12.43 -2.23 2.69
CA LEU A 139 -12.68 -3.36 1.78
C LEU A 139 -12.89 -2.91 0.33
N GLU A 140 -13.22 -1.63 0.15
CA GLU A 140 -13.32 -0.99 -1.16
C GLU A 140 -11.98 -0.89 -1.90
N ALA A 141 -10.85 -0.79 -1.17
CA ALA A 141 -9.52 -0.70 -1.77
C ALA A 141 -9.02 -2.02 -2.38
N GLY A 142 -9.60 -3.17 -2.00
CA GLY A 142 -9.36 -4.50 -2.59
C GLY A 142 -7.88 -4.83 -2.80
N GLY A 143 -7.56 -5.48 -3.91
CA GLY A 143 -6.18 -5.83 -4.31
C GLY A 143 -5.23 -4.65 -4.55
N ALA A 144 -5.71 -3.39 -4.55
CA ALA A 144 -4.88 -2.21 -4.72
C ALA A 144 -3.90 -2.01 -3.55
N ALA A 145 -4.31 -2.36 -2.31
CA ALA A 145 -3.45 -2.25 -1.14
C ALA A 145 -2.25 -3.22 -1.22
N GLY A 146 -2.48 -4.46 -1.63
CA GLY A 146 -1.40 -5.44 -1.81
C GLY A 146 -0.41 -5.03 -2.88
N ARG A 147 -0.90 -4.48 -4.00
CA ARG A 147 -0.03 -3.94 -5.07
C ARG A 147 0.79 -2.75 -4.62
N LEU A 148 0.22 -1.84 -3.82
CA LEU A 148 0.97 -0.72 -3.27
C LEU A 148 2.19 -1.19 -2.50
N TRP A 149 2.04 -2.18 -1.62
CA TRP A 149 3.16 -2.73 -0.84
C TRP A 149 4.17 -3.49 -1.70
N GLN A 150 3.72 -4.19 -2.74
CA GLN A 150 4.63 -4.79 -3.73
C GLN A 150 5.46 -3.71 -4.46
N ILE A 151 4.83 -2.61 -4.87
CA ILE A 151 5.51 -1.48 -5.51
C ILE A 151 6.52 -0.85 -4.54
N ILE A 152 6.16 -0.61 -3.28
CA ILE A 152 7.09 -0.08 -2.27
C ILE A 152 8.29 -1.02 -2.12
N GLY A 153 8.07 -2.33 -2.02
CA GLY A 153 9.15 -3.31 -1.94
C GLY A 153 10.07 -3.30 -3.16
N ILE A 154 9.51 -3.22 -4.37
CA ILE A 154 10.27 -3.11 -5.62
C ILE A 154 11.09 -1.82 -5.64
N VAL A 155 10.51 -0.69 -5.25
CA VAL A 155 11.20 0.62 -5.21
C VAL A 155 12.37 0.58 -4.23
N LEU A 156 12.23 -0.06 -3.05
CA LEU A 156 13.33 -0.22 -2.11
C LEU A 156 14.48 -1.03 -2.73
N VAL A 157 14.19 -2.17 -3.37
CA VAL A 157 15.21 -2.98 -4.02
C VAL A 157 15.87 -2.24 -5.19
N ALA A 158 15.09 -1.52 -6.00
CA ALA A 158 15.61 -0.69 -7.07
C ALA A 158 16.49 0.46 -6.58
N SER A 159 16.16 1.04 -5.41
CA SER A 159 16.99 2.06 -4.75
C SER A 159 18.37 1.50 -4.39
N ALA A 160 18.42 0.30 -3.79
CA ALA A 160 19.67 -0.37 -3.49
C ALA A 160 20.51 -0.63 -4.75
N PHE A 161 19.86 -1.05 -5.84
CA PHE A 161 20.55 -1.25 -7.12
C PHE A 161 21.15 0.05 -7.66
N THR A 162 20.42 1.17 -7.50
CA THR A 162 20.93 2.50 -7.88
C THR A 162 22.16 2.90 -7.06
N ASP A 163 22.16 2.63 -5.76
CA ASP A 163 23.33 2.90 -4.90
C ASP A 163 24.54 2.09 -5.33
N VAL A 164 24.37 0.79 -5.61
CA VAL A 164 25.45 -0.07 -6.13
C VAL A 164 25.96 0.44 -7.47
N LEU A 165 25.07 0.89 -8.35
CA LEU A 165 25.45 1.45 -9.65
C LEU A 165 26.28 2.74 -9.50
N ILE A 166 25.94 3.61 -8.53
CA ILE A 166 26.71 4.82 -8.22
C ILE A 166 28.11 4.45 -7.74
N VAL A 167 28.23 3.50 -6.82
CA VAL A 167 29.53 3.03 -6.32
C VAL A 167 30.38 2.43 -7.45
N ALA A 168 29.78 1.60 -8.29
CA ALA A 168 30.47 1.00 -9.46
C ALA A 168 30.91 2.07 -10.45
N ALA A 169 30.10 3.08 -10.75
CA ALA A 169 30.48 4.19 -11.62
C ALA A 169 31.65 5.00 -11.05
N GLN A 170 31.67 5.24 -9.73
CA GLN A 170 32.77 5.92 -9.07
C GLN A 170 34.06 5.12 -9.12
N ALA A 171 33.99 3.79 -8.85
CA ALA A 171 35.13 2.89 -8.92
C ALA A 171 35.72 2.80 -10.35
N ALA A 172 34.88 2.90 -11.38
CA ALA A 172 35.27 2.91 -12.78
C ALA A 172 35.78 4.29 -13.28
N GLY A 173 35.90 5.31 -12.40
CA GLY A 173 36.29 6.66 -12.78
C GLY A 173 35.18 7.47 -13.49
N ALA A 174 33.96 6.94 -13.56
CA ALA A 174 32.83 7.55 -14.21
C ALA A 174 31.93 8.31 -13.22
N GLY A 175 32.50 8.89 -12.16
CA GLY A 175 31.76 9.60 -11.11
C GLY A 175 30.89 10.79 -11.59
N HIS A 176 31.19 11.32 -12.79
CA HIS A 176 30.37 12.35 -13.46
C HIS A 176 28.95 11.83 -13.82
N LEU A 177 28.72 10.52 -13.86
CA LEU A 177 27.41 9.92 -14.13
C LEU A 177 26.47 9.95 -12.89
N LYS A 178 26.98 10.14 -11.69
CA LYS A 178 26.19 10.15 -10.44
C LYS A 178 24.96 11.06 -10.51
N PRO A 179 25.04 12.35 -10.95
CA PRO A 179 23.86 13.20 -11.05
C PRO A 179 22.80 12.67 -12.01
N TRP A 180 23.23 12.03 -13.12
CA TRP A 180 22.33 11.44 -14.10
C TRP A 180 21.62 10.20 -13.55
N ILE A 181 22.34 9.33 -12.86
CA ILE A 181 21.77 8.13 -12.21
C ILE A 181 20.71 8.55 -11.17
N VAL A 182 21.03 9.50 -10.30
CA VAL A 182 20.10 10.03 -9.28
C VAL A 182 18.88 10.67 -9.92
N SER A 183 19.07 11.49 -10.95
CA SER A 183 17.99 12.18 -11.66
C SER A 183 17.04 11.21 -12.36
N LEU A 184 17.59 10.21 -13.06
CA LEU A 184 16.80 9.19 -13.75
C LEU A 184 15.98 8.35 -12.79
N PHE A 185 16.59 7.92 -11.66
CA PHE A 185 15.89 7.17 -10.62
C PHE A 185 14.77 8.03 -9.98
N SER A 186 15.07 9.29 -9.66
CA SER A 186 14.08 10.21 -9.07
C SER A 186 12.93 10.50 -10.03
N ALA A 187 13.22 10.69 -11.33
CA ALA A 187 12.19 10.87 -12.36
C ALA A 187 11.34 9.61 -12.52
N GLY A 188 11.95 8.42 -12.53
CA GLY A 188 11.25 7.13 -12.57
C GLY A 188 10.28 6.96 -11.38
N ASN A 189 10.71 7.30 -10.18
CA ASN A 189 9.85 7.26 -8.98
C ASN A 189 8.70 8.28 -9.07
N LEU A 190 8.93 9.48 -9.58
CA LEU A 190 7.87 10.48 -9.79
C LEU A 190 6.84 10.01 -10.81
N LEU A 191 7.29 9.43 -11.94
CA LEU A 191 6.39 8.86 -12.94
C LEU A 191 5.59 7.70 -12.36
N LEU A 192 6.20 6.86 -11.52
CA LEU A 192 5.51 5.77 -10.82
C LEU A 192 4.43 6.31 -9.87
N ILE A 193 4.76 7.29 -9.04
CA ILE A 193 3.82 7.93 -8.12
C ILE A 193 2.69 8.63 -8.90
N GLY A 194 3.03 9.36 -9.95
CA GLY A 194 2.07 10.01 -10.85
C GLY A 194 1.16 9.00 -11.54
N GLY A 195 1.73 7.95 -12.12
CA GLY A 195 1.01 6.85 -12.74
C GLY A 195 0.07 6.14 -11.78
N LEU A 196 0.50 5.86 -10.54
CA LEU A 196 -0.35 5.28 -9.49
C LEU A 196 -1.47 6.22 -9.05
N SER A 197 -1.20 7.51 -8.98
CA SER A 197 -2.21 8.53 -8.64
C SER A 197 -3.27 8.70 -9.73
N LEU A 198 -2.87 8.58 -11.01
CA LEU A 198 -3.75 8.63 -12.16
C LEU A 198 -4.42 7.28 -12.45
N SER A 199 -3.77 6.17 -12.18
CA SER A 199 -4.26 4.82 -12.44
C SER A 199 -5.24 4.32 -11.38
N ARG A 200 -6.26 5.12 -11.04
CA ARG A 200 -7.49 4.61 -10.42
C ARG A 200 -8.11 3.46 -11.25
N ALA A 201 -7.63 3.25 -12.46
CA ALA A 201 -8.09 2.26 -13.45
C ALA A 201 -7.36 0.91 -13.42
N LEU A 202 -6.16 0.78 -12.81
CA LEU A 202 -5.38 -0.47 -12.84
C LEU A 202 -5.76 -1.50 -11.74
N VAL A 203 -6.91 -1.32 -11.11
CA VAL A 203 -7.47 -2.31 -10.16
C VAL A 203 -8.31 -3.38 -10.91
N THR A 204 -7.93 -3.74 -12.09
CA THR A 204 -8.54 -4.86 -12.82
C THR A 204 -7.61 -6.06 -12.81
N LEU A 205 -8.16 -7.21 -12.42
CA LEU A 205 -7.58 -8.55 -12.50
C LEU A 205 -6.68 -8.97 -11.32
N ASP A 206 -7.31 -9.20 -10.13
CA ASP A 206 -6.80 -10.25 -9.24
C ASP A 206 -7.36 -11.59 -9.73
N PRO A 207 -6.51 -12.55 -10.16
CA PRO A 207 -6.94 -13.92 -10.32
C PRO A 207 -7.43 -14.46 -8.97
N ALA A 208 -8.53 -15.20 -8.96
CA ALA A 208 -8.99 -15.89 -7.77
C ALA A 208 -7.83 -16.75 -7.20
N PRO A 209 -7.57 -16.72 -5.89
CA PRO A 209 -6.55 -17.58 -5.28
C PRO A 209 -6.87 -19.03 -5.55
N ALA A 210 -5.84 -19.85 -5.85
CA ALA A 210 -5.98 -21.27 -6.02
C ALA A 210 -6.62 -21.91 -4.77
N MET A 211 -7.65 -22.72 -4.96
CA MET A 211 -8.38 -23.39 -3.88
C MET A 211 -7.47 -24.42 -3.18
N PRO A 212 -7.37 -24.38 -1.84
CA PRO A 212 -6.72 -25.44 -1.07
C PRO A 212 -7.49 -26.77 -1.22
N LYS A 213 -6.80 -27.91 -1.08
CA LYS A 213 -7.42 -29.23 -1.09
C LYS A 213 -8.52 -29.35 0.00
N PRO A 214 -9.62 -30.06 -0.28
CA PRO A 214 -10.73 -30.27 0.66
C PRO A 214 -10.28 -30.97 1.94
N ASP A 215 -10.73 -30.44 3.10
CA ASP A 215 -10.54 -31.04 4.42
C ASP A 215 -11.90 -30.96 5.14
N PRO A 216 -12.60 -32.09 5.33
CA PRO A 216 -13.98 -32.13 5.82
C PRO A 216 -14.20 -31.45 7.19
N ALA A 217 -13.22 -31.54 8.09
CA ALA A 217 -13.33 -30.92 9.42
C ALA A 217 -13.24 -29.38 9.34
N ARG A 218 -12.49 -28.86 8.37
CA ARG A 218 -12.40 -27.42 8.10
C ARG A 218 -13.60 -26.90 7.34
N GLU A 219 -14.19 -27.70 6.45
CA GLU A 219 -15.39 -27.34 5.69
C GLU A 219 -16.60 -27.13 6.62
N ALA A 220 -16.79 -27.96 7.64
CA ALA A 220 -17.85 -27.78 8.63
C ALA A 220 -17.69 -26.49 9.43
N GLY A 221 -16.46 -26.16 9.86
CA GLY A 221 -16.17 -24.90 10.56
C GLY A 221 -16.31 -23.67 9.66
N ASP A 222 -15.97 -23.78 8.37
CA ASP A 222 -16.16 -22.70 7.41
C ASP A 222 -17.65 -22.45 7.14
N ALA A 223 -18.47 -23.50 7.04
CA ALA A 223 -19.92 -23.39 6.86
C ALA A 223 -20.59 -22.63 8.03
N GLU A 224 -20.19 -22.91 9.28
CA GLU A 224 -20.69 -22.19 10.43
C GLU A 224 -20.30 -20.71 10.39
N ILE A 225 -19.04 -20.41 10.06
CA ILE A 225 -18.57 -19.03 9.91
C ILE A 225 -19.36 -18.31 8.82
N MET A 226 -19.58 -18.93 7.68
CA MET A 226 -20.35 -18.35 6.57
C MET A 226 -21.80 -18.11 6.95
N ALA A 227 -22.46 -19.03 7.65
CA ALA A 227 -23.82 -18.83 8.12
C ALA A 227 -23.93 -17.64 9.08
N ARG A 228 -22.99 -17.50 10.01
CA ARG A 228 -22.93 -16.33 10.93
C ARG A 228 -22.65 -15.02 10.17
N LEU A 229 -21.77 -15.06 9.17
CA LEU A 229 -21.48 -13.91 8.31
C LEU A 229 -22.71 -13.50 7.51
N GLU A 230 -23.42 -14.43 6.88
CA GLU A 230 -24.65 -14.16 6.13
C GLU A 230 -25.74 -13.55 7.02
N ALA A 231 -25.92 -14.09 8.22
CA ALA A 231 -26.86 -13.53 9.20
C ALA A 231 -26.51 -12.08 9.55
N LEU A 232 -25.23 -11.79 9.80
CA LEU A 232 -24.75 -10.44 10.09
C LEU A 232 -24.95 -9.49 8.88
N MET A 233 -24.66 -9.97 7.67
CA MET A 233 -24.81 -9.19 6.43
C MET A 233 -26.28 -8.85 6.16
N ASN A 234 -27.19 -9.76 6.46
CA ASN A 234 -28.63 -9.56 6.24
C ASN A 234 -29.27 -8.67 7.30
N ASN A 235 -28.93 -8.85 8.59
CA ASN A 235 -29.57 -8.16 9.70
C ASN A 235 -28.99 -6.76 9.90
N ASP A 236 -27.66 -6.64 10.04
CA ASP A 236 -26.98 -5.39 10.41
C ASP A 236 -26.53 -4.58 9.19
N ARG A 237 -26.47 -5.22 8.02
CA ARG A 237 -25.99 -4.62 6.75
C ARG A 237 -24.68 -3.84 6.88
N PRO A 238 -23.63 -4.41 7.49
CA PRO A 238 -22.39 -3.70 7.73
C PRO A 238 -21.72 -3.23 6.44
N TYR A 239 -22.04 -3.82 5.29
CA TYR A 239 -21.53 -3.44 3.99
C TYR A 239 -21.93 -2.03 3.53
N LEU A 240 -22.96 -1.44 4.15
CA LEU A 240 -23.37 -0.05 3.87
C LEU A 240 -22.40 0.98 4.47
N ASP A 241 -21.60 0.58 5.48
CA ASP A 241 -20.52 1.42 6.01
C ASP A 241 -19.38 1.48 4.98
N PRO A 242 -19.08 2.65 4.37
CA PRO A 242 -17.99 2.78 3.42
C PRO A 242 -16.62 2.53 4.03
N ASP A 243 -16.48 2.74 5.36
CA ASP A 243 -15.24 2.52 6.12
C ASP A 243 -15.14 1.11 6.71
N LEU A 244 -15.99 0.17 6.27
CA LEU A 244 -15.93 -1.21 6.72
C LEU A 244 -14.56 -1.82 6.36
N THR A 245 -13.91 -2.40 7.38
CA THR A 245 -12.65 -3.14 7.24
C THR A 245 -12.86 -4.61 7.58
N LEU A 246 -11.96 -5.49 7.12
CA LEU A 246 -11.97 -6.90 7.52
C LEU A 246 -11.86 -7.05 9.04
N ALA A 247 -11.05 -6.22 9.71
CA ALA A 247 -10.90 -6.24 11.17
C ALA A 247 -12.21 -5.89 11.89
N ARG A 248 -12.98 -4.89 11.39
CA ARG A 248 -14.29 -4.53 11.95
C ARG A 248 -15.32 -5.65 11.74
N LEU A 249 -15.34 -6.25 10.55
CA LEU A 249 -16.25 -7.35 10.23
C LEU A 249 -15.96 -8.57 11.11
N ALA A 250 -14.69 -8.96 11.25
CA ALA A 250 -14.25 -10.07 12.09
C ALA A 250 -14.57 -9.84 13.57
N ARG A 251 -14.39 -8.61 14.07
CA ARG A 251 -14.71 -8.24 15.47
C ARG A 251 -16.22 -8.40 15.75
N ARG A 252 -17.09 -8.01 14.82
CA ARG A 252 -18.55 -8.21 14.96
C ARG A 252 -18.93 -9.69 15.05
N LEU A 253 -18.17 -10.56 14.40
CA LEU A 253 -18.38 -12.01 14.45
C LEU A 253 -17.67 -12.69 15.63
N GLY A 254 -16.81 -11.96 16.38
CA GLY A 254 -16.01 -12.53 17.46
C GLY A 254 -14.94 -13.52 16.95
N LEU A 255 -14.44 -13.33 15.72
CA LEU A 255 -13.49 -14.21 15.06
C LEU A 255 -12.18 -13.50 14.73
N PRO A 256 -11.04 -14.24 14.68
CA PRO A 256 -9.82 -13.73 14.09
C PRO A 256 -10.02 -13.38 12.62
N ALA A 257 -9.55 -12.20 12.19
CA ALA A 257 -9.72 -11.72 10.81
C ALA A 257 -9.13 -12.67 9.76
N LYS A 258 -8.01 -13.34 10.08
CA LYS A 258 -7.39 -14.36 9.22
C LYS A 258 -8.31 -15.57 9.01
N GLN A 259 -9.03 -15.98 10.05
CA GLN A 259 -9.97 -17.10 9.98
C GLN A 259 -11.17 -16.74 9.10
N LEU A 260 -11.76 -15.55 9.30
CA LEU A 260 -12.86 -15.06 8.47
C LEU A 260 -12.47 -14.94 7.00
N SER A 261 -11.31 -14.33 6.71
CA SER A 261 -10.82 -14.21 5.34
C SER A 261 -10.57 -15.56 4.67
N ALA A 262 -10.04 -16.53 5.41
CA ALA A 262 -9.80 -17.88 4.91
C ALA A 262 -11.10 -18.63 4.66
N ALA A 263 -12.11 -18.52 5.54
CA ALA A 263 -13.43 -19.15 5.36
C ALA A 263 -14.13 -18.60 4.13
N ILE A 264 -14.21 -17.27 3.96
CA ILE A 264 -14.81 -16.65 2.76
C ILE A 264 -14.11 -17.14 1.50
N ASN A 265 -12.77 -17.14 1.48
CA ASN A 265 -12.00 -17.53 0.31
C ASN A 265 -12.25 -19.01 -0.07
N ARG A 266 -12.24 -19.93 0.90
CA ARG A 266 -12.49 -21.36 0.64
C ARG A 266 -13.93 -21.63 0.20
N SER A 267 -14.91 -20.97 0.84
CA SER A 267 -16.32 -21.22 0.56
C SER A 267 -16.82 -20.57 -0.75
N THR A 268 -16.26 -19.39 -1.11
CA THR A 268 -16.77 -18.62 -2.26
C THR A 268 -15.78 -18.50 -3.41
N GLY A 269 -14.50 -18.83 -3.20
CA GLY A 269 -13.42 -18.56 -4.15
C GLY A 269 -13.06 -17.07 -4.27
N GLU A 270 -13.73 -16.19 -3.51
CA GLU A 270 -13.54 -14.73 -3.55
C GLU A 270 -12.75 -14.23 -2.37
N ASN A 271 -12.11 -13.08 -2.52
CA ASN A 271 -11.58 -12.36 -1.37
C ASN A 271 -12.70 -11.58 -0.66
N VAL A 272 -12.44 -11.17 0.61
CA VAL A 272 -13.43 -10.48 1.45
C VAL A 272 -13.98 -9.21 0.80
N SER A 273 -13.13 -8.45 0.08
CA SER A 273 -13.55 -7.24 -0.62
C SER A 273 -14.57 -7.53 -1.72
N ARG A 274 -14.35 -8.57 -2.52
CA ARG A 274 -15.28 -8.98 -3.58
C ARG A 274 -16.59 -9.48 -3.01
N TYR A 275 -16.54 -10.27 -1.94
CA TYR A 275 -17.71 -10.76 -1.23
C TYR A 275 -18.58 -9.58 -0.72
N VAL A 276 -17.99 -8.62 -0.01
CA VAL A 276 -18.69 -7.44 0.49
C VAL A 276 -19.18 -6.55 -0.65
N ASN A 277 -18.38 -6.34 -1.70
CA ASN A 277 -18.80 -5.57 -2.86
C ASN A 277 -19.94 -6.26 -3.63
N GLY A 278 -20.04 -7.57 -3.60
CA GLY A 278 -21.20 -8.32 -4.12
C GLY A 278 -22.49 -7.91 -3.42
N ALA A 279 -22.48 -7.85 -2.07
CA ALA A 279 -23.63 -7.39 -1.28
C ALA A 279 -23.96 -5.90 -1.55
N ARG A 280 -22.95 -5.04 -1.67
CA ARG A 280 -23.15 -3.62 -2.06
C ARG A 280 -23.77 -3.47 -3.44
N VAL A 281 -23.34 -4.28 -4.41
CA VAL A 281 -23.93 -4.25 -5.76
C VAL A 281 -25.40 -4.69 -5.72
N ALA A 282 -25.75 -5.73 -4.94
CA ALA A 282 -27.14 -6.14 -4.76
C ALA A 282 -28.00 -5.04 -4.13
N GLU A 283 -27.46 -4.28 -3.18
CA GLU A 283 -28.15 -3.09 -2.62
C GLU A 283 -28.34 -2.00 -3.66
N ALA A 284 -27.27 -1.68 -4.43
CA ALA A 284 -27.36 -0.68 -5.49
C ALA A 284 -28.38 -1.05 -6.57
N GLN A 285 -28.51 -2.36 -6.91
CA GLN A 285 -29.55 -2.83 -7.83
C GLN A 285 -30.97 -2.57 -7.27
N ARG A 286 -31.17 -2.79 -5.96
CA ARG A 286 -32.46 -2.47 -5.30
C ARG A 286 -32.75 -0.98 -5.33
N ALA A 287 -31.75 -0.16 -5.03
CA ALA A 287 -31.86 1.29 -5.07
C ALA A 287 -32.16 1.83 -6.49
N LEU A 288 -31.50 1.29 -7.52
CA LEU A 288 -31.79 1.64 -8.92
C LEU A 288 -33.22 1.25 -9.34
N LYS A 289 -33.69 0.07 -8.93
CA LYS A 289 -35.07 -0.38 -9.19
C LYS A 289 -36.12 0.48 -8.48
N SER A 290 -35.79 1.07 -7.33
CA SER A 290 -36.67 2.04 -6.64
C SER A 290 -36.61 3.45 -7.23
N GLY A 291 -35.97 3.66 -8.38
CA GLY A 291 -35.89 4.94 -9.08
C GLY A 291 -34.80 5.89 -8.60
N GLN A 292 -33.86 5.44 -7.77
CA GLN A 292 -32.75 6.29 -7.35
C GLN A 292 -31.76 6.51 -8.51
N SER A 293 -31.14 7.69 -8.55
CA SER A 293 -30.09 7.97 -9.52
C SER A 293 -28.86 7.07 -9.31
N VAL A 294 -28.07 6.83 -10.35
CA VAL A 294 -26.82 6.03 -10.28
C VAL A 294 -25.88 6.53 -9.17
N THR A 295 -25.80 7.84 -8.97
CA THR A 295 -24.93 8.41 -7.91
C THR A 295 -25.50 8.17 -6.52
N GLN A 296 -26.80 8.32 -6.33
CA GLN A 296 -27.46 8.04 -5.05
C GLN A 296 -27.36 6.54 -4.70
N SER A 297 -27.65 5.65 -5.66
CA SER A 297 -27.53 4.19 -5.48
C SER A 297 -26.11 3.75 -5.15
N MET A 298 -25.10 4.41 -5.71
CA MET A 298 -23.69 4.18 -5.36
C MET A 298 -23.43 4.52 -3.89
N LEU A 299 -23.82 5.71 -3.47
CA LEU A 299 -23.54 6.21 -2.10
C LEU A 299 -24.35 5.44 -1.05
N SER A 300 -25.64 5.18 -1.29
CA SER A 300 -26.51 4.42 -0.37
C SER A 300 -26.06 2.96 -0.22
N ALA A 301 -25.41 2.39 -1.23
CA ALA A 301 -24.85 1.04 -1.16
C ALA A 301 -23.45 0.97 -0.50
N GLY A 302 -22.90 2.09 -0.01
CA GLY A 302 -21.63 2.13 0.71
C GLY A 302 -20.39 2.22 -0.19
N PHE A 303 -20.53 2.59 -1.47
CA PHE A 303 -19.38 2.85 -2.33
C PHE A 303 -18.91 4.30 -2.20
N LEU A 304 -17.59 4.50 -2.01
CA LEU A 304 -16.98 5.83 -1.93
C LEU A 304 -16.60 6.40 -3.31
N THR A 305 -16.29 5.54 -4.28
CA THR A 305 -15.77 5.98 -5.58
C THR A 305 -16.56 5.42 -6.75
N ARG A 306 -16.85 6.30 -7.72
CA ARG A 306 -17.57 5.93 -8.93
C ARG A 306 -16.83 4.88 -9.77
N SER A 307 -15.52 4.94 -9.75
CA SER A 307 -14.67 3.98 -10.49
C SER A 307 -14.79 2.56 -9.93
N ASN A 308 -14.73 2.41 -8.58
CA ASN A 308 -14.89 1.11 -7.94
C ASN A 308 -16.31 0.57 -8.12
N PHE A 309 -17.32 1.43 -7.93
CA PHE A 309 -18.72 1.08 -8.14
C PHE A 309 -18.97 0.54 -9.56
N ASN A 310 -18.58 1.29 -10.59
CA ASN A 310 -18.79 0.88 -11.98
C ASN A 310 -18.10 -0.45 -12.29
N ARG A 311 -16.89 -0.66 -11.79
CA ARG A 311 -16.13 -1.89 -11.98
C ARG A 311 -16.81 -3.10 -11.32
N GLU A 312 -17.17 -2.97 -10.03
CA GLU A 312 -17.77 -4.06 -9.28
C GLU A 312 -19.19 -4.36 -9.78
N PHE A 313 -19.95 -3.33 -10.13
CA PHE A 313 -21.27 -3.48 -10.72
C PHE A 313 -21.21 -4.22 -12.07
N LEU A 314 -20.26 -3.85 -12.94
CA LEU A 314 -20.02 -4.54 -14.21
C LEU A 314 -19.59 -5.99 -13.98
N ARG A 315 -18.69 -6.25 -13.01
CA ARG A 315 -18.22 -7.58 -12.65
C ARG A 315 -19.37 -8.51 -12.22
N VAL A 316 -20.26 -8.00 -11.37
CA VAL A 316 -21.36 -8.81 -10.79
C VAL A 316 -22.53 -8.96 -11.75
N THR A 317 -22.87 -7.91 -12.52
CA THR A 317 -24.09 -7.85 -13.33
C THR A 317 -23.87 -8.05 -14.83
N GLY A 318 -22.62 -8.00 -15.28
CA GLY A 318 -22.26 -7.98 -16.70
C GLY A 318 -22.61 -6.68 -17.43
N ARG A 319 -23.10 -5.63 -16.72
CA ARG A 319 -23.57 -4.37 -17.30
C ARG A 319 -23.10 -3.16 -16.47
N THR A 320 -23.06 -2.00 -17.11
CA THR A 320 -22.79 -0.76 -16.39
C THR A 320 -24.03 -0.31 -15.60
N PRO A 321 -23.89 0.41 -14.47
CA PRO A 321 -25.03 0.94 -13.70
C PRO A 321 -26.01 1.77 -14.54
N SER A 322 -25.46 2.60 -15.46
CA SER A 322 -26.28 3.43 -16.35
C SER A 322 -27.06 2.62 -17.41
N ALA A 323 -26.49 1.49 -17.88
CA ALA A 323 -27.21 0.60 -18.78
C ALA A 323 -28.25 -0.27 -18.06
N TRP A 324 -28.03 -0.54 -16.78
CA TRP A 324 -28.98 -1.23 -15.91
C TRP A 324 -30.22 -0.34 -15.62
N SER A 325 -30.00 0.92 -15.24
CA SER A 325 -31.06 1.89 -14.88
C SER A 325 -31.96 2.31 -16.06
N LYS A 326 -31.55 2.13 -17.31
CA LYS A 326 -32.36 2.52 -18.48
C LYS A 326 -33.36 1.45 -18.96
N ARG A 327 -33.40 0.30 -18.30
CA ARG A 327 -34.15 -0.87 -18.79
C ARG A 327 -35.42 -1.20 -17.97
N ASP A 328 -35.62 -0.52 -16.87
CA ASP A 328 -36.83 -0.51 -16.05
C ASP A 328 -37.49 0.89 -16.13
#